data_b3086b6f5ae2e954674b7b77461439b0
#
_entry.id   b3086b6f5ae2e954674b7b77461439b0
#
_cell.length_a   1.000
_cell.length_b   1.000
_cell.length_c   1.000
_cell.angle_alpha   90.00
_cell.angle_beta   90.00
_cell.angle_gamma   90.00
#
_symmetry.space_group_name_H-M   'P 1'
#
loop_
_entity.id
_entity.type
_entity.pdbx_description
1 polymer ?
#
loop_
_entity_poly.entity_id
_entity_poly.type
_entity_poly.pdbx_seq_one_letter_code
_entity_poly.pdbx_strand_id
1 'polypeptide(L)'
;MLRIVNENISKLENKEYTMYFFVLDTKGNPSSSLEYIYQAALTLSERGHKVIMLHQEKEFVGVGNWLGEAYAKLPHMNIETDNVEVSPSDFLFIPEIFANVMLQTKKLSCKRVVIVQNYANICEFMPVSQTLNTLGINDAIVTSKFQEDKLKSYFPDITTHVVSPSVKKMFRNNNDTPRKMIINIMSREQSDANRIVKPFYWTNPAYRWITFRDLRGVSKEVMAEALREAAITIWVDDKTDFGTSLLEAVKCGSIILAKVPDNIQDWMKNGEELTNAVLWFNDIDELPKLLPSVVHSWLTDSVPNDVYKNQEIITPLFTEEIQKNEIIECYEKNIINRRLNDFNEVRIEIQNKLEKEN
;
A
#
# COMPACT_ATOMS: atom_id res chain seq x y z
N MET A 1 16.14 32.29 -19.52
CA MET A 1 15.25 31.09 -19.57
C MET A 1 16.03 29.84 -19.95
N LEU A 2 16.71 29.79 -21.10
CA LEU A 2 17.51 28.63 -21.56
C LEU A 2 18.57 28.17 -20.52
N ARG A 3 19.26 29.08 -19.84
CA ARG A 3 20.21 28.77 -18.77
C ARG A 3 19.58 28.03 -17.62
N ILE A 4 18.39 28.47 -17.19
CA ILE A 4 17.63 27.83 -16.09
C ILE A 4 17.17 26.42 -16.48
N VAL A 5 16.74 26.23 -17.73
CA VAL A 5 16.33 24.90 -18.23
C VAL A 5 17.53 23.96 -18.26
N ASN A 6 18.68 24.40 -18.78
CA ASN A 6 19.90 23.59 -18.82
C ASN A 6 20.40 23.21 -17.41
N GLU A 7 20.30 24.14 -16.46
CA GLU A 7 20.64 23.86 -15.05
C GLU A 7 19.74 22.76 -14.44
N ASN A 8 18.43 22.81 -14.70
CA ASN A 8 17.52 21.78 -14.20
C ASN A 8 17.75 20.40 -14.86
N ILE A 9 18.08 20.37 -16.15
CA ILE A 9 18.48 19.14 -16.85
C ILE A 9 19.71 18.54 -16.18
N SER A 10 20.78 19.34 -15.98
CA SER A 10 22.02 18.91 -15.32
C SER A 10 21.75 18.36 -13.91
N LYS A 11 20.91 19.03 -13.13
CA LYS A 11 20.52 18.54 -11.79
C LYS A 11 19.84 17.17 -11.83
N LEU A 12 18.94 16.94 -12.80
CA LEU A 12 18.30 15.63 -12.96
C LEU A 12 19.28 14.53 -13.36
N GLU A 13 20.15 14.81 -14.34
CA GLU A 13 21.18 13.87 -14.81
C GLU A 13 22.17 13.49 -13.69
N ASN A 14 22.55 14.46 -12.86
CA ASN A 14 23.52 14.27 -11.77
C ASN A 14 22.85 13.86 -10.43
N LYS A 15 21.55 13.61 -10.40
CA LYS A 15 20.76 13.34 -9.16
C LYS A 15 20.84 14.47 -8.11
N GLU A 16 21.05 15.72 -8.55
CA GLU A 16 21.08 16.91 -7.68
C GLU A 16 19.70 17.51 -7.46
N TYR A 17 18.73 16.68 -7.09
CA TYR A 17 17.34 17.04 -6.76
C TYR A 17 16.92 16.36 -5.48
N THR A 18 15.83 16.84 -4.90
CA THR A 18 15.27 16.26 -3.69
C THR A 18 13.91 15.62 -4.00
N MET A 19 13.66 14.44 -3.45
CA MET A 19 12.38 13.72 -3.47
C MET A 19 11.70 13.89 -2.13
N TYR A 20 10.63 14.65 -2.09
CA TYR A 20 9.85 14.92 -0.89
C TYR A 20 8.63 14.01 -0.84
N PHE A 21 8.44 13.30 0.28
CA PHE A 21 7.29 12.45 0.52
C PHE A 21 6.45 13.00 1.67
N PHE A 22 5.20 13.36 1.40
CA PHE A 22 4.27 13.73 2.46
C PHE A 22 3.83 12.50 3.24
N VAL A 23 3.81 12.62 4.56
CA VAL A 23 3.41 11.56 5.48
C VAL A 23 2.54 12.11 6.60
N LEU A 24 1.65 11.26 7.12
CA LEU A 24 0.84 11.51 8.30
C LEU A 24 1.50 10.86 9.51
N ASP A 25 1.51 11.54 10.66
CA ASP A 25 1.93 10.91 11.91
C ASP A 25 0.84 10.00 12.46
N THR A 26 1.11 8.71 12.51
CA THR A 26 0.21 7.73 13.13
C THR A 26 0.41 7.60 14.64
N LYS A 27 1.19 8.49 15.25
CA LYS A 27 1.54 8.49 16.67
C LYS A 27 2.05 7.14 17.17
N GLY A 28 2.90 6.52 16.34
CA GLY A 28 3.51 5.23 16.62
C GLY A 28 2.62 4.01 16.37
N ASN A 29 1.41 4.17 15.83
CA ASN A 29 0.57 3.05 15.45
C ASN A 29 0.98 2.49 14.08
N PRO A 30 1.06 1.16 13.92
CA PRO A 30 1.33 0.54 12.63
C PRO A 30 0.29 0.91 11.57
N SER A 31 0.76 1.21 10.36
CA SER A 31 -0.07 1.57 9.21
C SER A 31 0.53 1.02 7.93
N SER A 32 -0.20 0.15 7.22
CA SER A 32 0.24 -0.40 5.94
C SER A 32 0.40 0.69 4.87
N SER A 33 -0.45 1.71 4.90
CA SER A 33 -0.36 2.85 3.98
C SER A 33 0.90 3.66 4.19
N LEU A 34 1.28 3.88 5.45
CA LEU A 34 2.51 4.60 5.78
C LEU A 34 3.74 3.74 5.49
N GLU A 35 3.71 2.44 5.82
CA GLU A 35 4.75 1.47 5.48
C GLU A 35 5.07 1.47 3.97
N TYR A 36 4.04 1.50 3.11
CA TYR A 36 4.19 1.57 1.66
C TYR A 36 4.99 2.80 1.21
N ILE A 37 4.70 3.98 1.75
CA ILE A 37 5.40 5.23 1.42
C ILE A 37 6.86 5.18 1.90
N TYR A 38 7.09 4.73 3.13
CA TYR A 38 8.44 4.62 3.68
C TYR A 38 9.29 3.56 2.95
N GLN A 39 8.68 2.49 2.45
CA GLN A 39 9.37 1.48 1.65
C GLN A 39 9.90 2.09 0.34
N ALA A 40 9.09 2.92 -0.33
CA ALA A 40 9.52 3.64 -1.52
C ALA A 40 10.66 4.63 -1.19
N ALA A 41 10.48 5.43 -0.15
CA ALA A 41 11.46 6.42 0.30
C ALA A 41 12.82 5.77 0.67
N LEU A 42 12.80 4.68 1.42
CA LEU A 42 14.01 3.95 1.81
C LEU A 42 14.71 3.34 0.61
N THR A 43 13.95 2.68 -0.29
CA THR A 43 14.51 2.10 -1.52
C THR A 43 15.24 3.14 -2.36
N LEU A 44 14.65 4.32 -2.53
CA LEU A 44 15.25 5.41 -3.29
C LEU A 44 16.46 6.02 -2.57
N SER A 45 16.40 6.16 -1.26
CA SER A 45 17.54 6.61 -0.45
C SER A 45 18.73 5.66 -0.54
N GLU A 46 18.51 4.34 -0.48
CA GLU A 46 19.53 3.31 -0.68
C GLU A 46 20.15 3.36 -2.09
N ARG A 47 19.41 3.89 -3.07
CA ARG A 47 19.85 4.11 -4.44
C ARG A 47 20.61 5.44 -4.64
N GLY A 48 20.83 6.18 -3.56
CA GLY A 48 21.59 7.44 -3.57
C GLY A 48 20.78 8.67 -3.97
N HIS A 49 19.44 8.59 -3.97
CA HIS A 49 18.59 9.79 -4.10
C HIS A 49 18.50 10.53 -2.77
N LYS A 50 18.45 11.85 -2.83
CA LYS A 50 18.17 12.68 -1.68
C LYS A 50 16.67 12.63 -1.40
N VAL A 51 16.28 11.96 -0.32
CA VAL A 51 14.89 11.77 0.09
C VAL A 51 14.63 12.49 1.40
N ILE A 52 13.49 13.17 1.51
CA ILE A 52 13.05 13.86 2.73
C ILE A 52 11.57 13.54 2.96
N MET A 53 11.23 13.12 4.18
CA MET A 53 9.85 12.90 4.63
C MET A 53 9.29 14.23 5.13
N LEU A 54 8.14 14.68 4.60
CA LEU A 54 7.48 15.93 5.00
C LEU A 54 6.25 15.64 5.87
N HIS A 55 6.12 16.34 6.98
CA HIS A 55 4.94 16.25 7.86
C HIS A 55 4.50 17.63 8.35
N GLN A 56 3.27 17.71 8.88
CA GLN A 56 2.69 18.94 9.44
C GLN A 56 2.68 18.96 10.97
N GLU A 57 2.80 17.80 11.59
CA GLU A 57 2.70 17.63 13.03
C GLU A 57 3.93 18.21 13.74
N LYS A 58 3.70 19.03 14.80
CA LYS A 58 4.77 19.64 15.59
C LYS A 58 5.58 18.61 16.37
N GLU A 59 4.92 17.59 16.89
CA GLU A 59 5.53 16.48 17.63
C GLU A 59 5.40 15.20 16.81
N PHE A 60 6.27 15.03 15.82
CA PHE A 60 6.27 13.85 14.96
C PHE A 60 6.92 12.67 15.70
N VAL A 61 6.13 11.63 16.00
CA VAL A 61 6.60 10.42 16.69
C VAL A 61 7.43 9.54 15.77
N GLY A 62 7.08 9.50 14.48
CA GLY A 62 7.76 8.71 13.48
C GLY A 62 7.41 7.22 13.52
N VAL A 63 8.21 6.43 12.80
CA VAL A 63 7.91 5.02 12.52
C VAL A 63 8.91 4.02 13.15
N GLY A 64 9.91 4.53 13.88
CA GLY A 64 11.03 3.72 14.36
C GLY A 64 10.64 2.59 15.31
N ASN A 65 9.61 2.81 16.13
CA ASN A 65 9.14 1.85 17.12
C ASN A 65 8.34 0.66 16.54
N TRP A 66 7.89 0.74 15.28
CA TRP A 66 7.09 -0.32 14.67
C TRP A 66 7.53 -0.72 13.26
N LEU A 67 8.15 0.20 12.50
CA LEU A 67 8.64 -0.11 11.16
C LEU A 67 10.13 -0.47 11.14
N GLY A 68 10.89 0.08 12.08
CA GLY A 68 12.29 -0.24 12.29
C GLY A 68 13.25 0.93 12.08
N GLU A 69 14.48 0.76 12.56
CA GLU A 69 15.50 1.82 12.65
C GLU A 69 15.94 2.35 11.27
N ALA A 70 15.98 1.51 10.24
CA ALA A 70 16.37 1.92 8.88
C ALA A 70 15.43 3.01 8.34
N TYR A 71 14.14 2.88 8.59
CA TYR A 71 13.12 3.86 8.18
C TYR A 71 13.15 5.12 9.05
N ALA A 72 13.44 4.98 10.33
CA ALA A 72 13.55 6.12 11.26
C ALA A 72 14.76 7.02 10.95
N LYS A 73 15.78 6.52 10.25
CA LYS A 73 16.95 7.30 9.82
C LYS A 73 16.72 8.16 8.59
N LEU A 74 15.60 8.00 7.88
CA LEU A 74 15.25 8.90 6.79
C LEU A 74 15.10 10.33 7.31
N PRO A 75 15.63 11.35 6.61
CA PRO A 75 15.46 12.74 7.00
C PRO A 75 14.00 13.16 7.03
N HIS A 76 13.61 13.90 8.07
CA HIS A 76 12.26 14.46 8.23
C HIS A 76 12.33 15.98 8.32
N MET A 77 11.33 16.65 7.76
CA MET A 77 11.15 18.10 7.88
C MET A 77 9.67 18.41 8.15
N ASN A 78 9.44 19.35 9.06
CA ASN A 78 8.12 19.90 9.32
C ASN A 78 7.87 21.09 8.40
N ILE A 79 6.79 21.05 7.60
CA ILE A 79 6.51 22.10 6.62
C ILE A 79 6.08 23.45 7.23
N GLU A 80 5.69 23.48 8.51
CA GLU A 80 5.30 24.72 9.21
C GLU A 80 6.47 25.40 9.93
N THR A 81 7.45 24.61 10.39
CA THR A 81 8.54 25.14 11.22
C THR A 81 9.89 25.19 10.51
N ASP A 82 10.09 24.31 9.53
CA ASP A 82 11.36 24.20 8.80
C ASP A 82 11.30 24.98 7.49
N ASN A 83 12.45 25.51 7.06
CA ASN A 83 12.53 26.17 5.75
C ASN A 83 12.65 25.11 4.64
N VAL A 84 11.51 24.76 4.02
CA VAL A 84 11.47 23.80 2.91
C VAL A 84 11.54 24.54 1.59
N GLU A 85 12.72 24.56 0.97
CA GLU A 85 12.92 25.15 -0.35
C GLU A 85 12.78 24.10 -1.43
N VAL A 86 11.87 24.33 -2.38
CA VAL A 86 11.57 23.40 -3.47
C VAL A 86 11.98 24.02 -4.82
N SER A 87 12.86 23.34 -5.54
CA SER A 87 13.32 23.75 -6.86
C SER A 87 12.50 23.12 -8.00
N PRO A 88 12.56 23.65 -9.24
CA PRO A 88 11.86 23.04 -10.38
C PRO A 88 12.33 21.62 -10.73
N SER A 89 13.55 21.25 -10.35
CA SER A 89 14.11 19.90 -10.55
C SER A 89 13.65 18.89 -9.48
N ASP A 90 13.05 19.35 -8.38
CA ASP A 90 12.60 18.49 -7.28
C ASP A 90 11.29 17.77 -7.59
N PHE A 91 10.99 16.76 -6.77
CA PHE A 91 9.78 15.96 -6.86
C PHE A 91 9.02 16.01 -5.55
N LEU A 92 7.69 16.10 -5.66
CA LEU A 92 6.80 16.13 -4.52
C LEU A 92 5.77 15.01 -4.64
N PHE A 93 5.86 14.01 -3.79
CA PHE A 93 4.96 12.86 -3.72
C PHE A 93 3.93 13.08 -2.63
N ILE A 94 2.67 13.17 -3.03
CA ILE A 94 1.57 13.57 -2.16
C ILE A 94 0.54 12.43 -2.12
N PRO A 95 0.33 11.77 -0.96
CA PRO A 95 -0.75 10.81 -0.80
C PRO A 95 -2.11 11.45 -1.06
N GLU A 96 -3.05 10.67 -1.58
CA GLU A 96 -4.38 11.11 -2.00
C GLU A 96 -5.21 11.79 -0.90
N ILE A 97 -4.93 11.47 0.36
CA ILE A 97 -5.60 12.07 1.52
C ILE A 97 -5.23 13.53 1.76
N PHE A 98 -4.14 14.02 1.15
CA PHE A 98 -3.65 15.39 1.31
C PHE A 98 -4.11 16.34 0.19
N ALA A 99 -5.41 16.38 -0.10
CA ALA A 99 -5.96 17.29 -1.13
C ALA A 99 -5.65 18.76 -0.85
N ASN A 100 -5.61 19.19 0.42
CA ASN A 100 -5.21 20.53 0.84
C ASN A 100 -3.76 20.85 0.44
N VAL A 101 -2.83 19.91 0.58
CA VAL A 101 -1.42 20.06 0.16
C VAL A 101 -1.34 20.17 -1.36
N MET A 102 -2.12 19.37 -2.10
CA MET A 102 -2.19 19.47 -3.57
C MET A 102 -2.64 20.86 -4.02
N LEU A 103 -3.62 21.45 -3.33
CA LEU A 103 -4.11 22.81 -3.58
C LEU A 103 -3.06 23.88 -3.27
N GLN A 104 -2.44 23.82 -2.10
CA GLN A 104 -1.43 24.78 -1.65
C GLN A 104 -0.18 24.78 -2.54
N THR A 105 0.22 23.60 -3.01
CA THR A 105 1.40 23.41 -3.87
C THR A 105 1.14 23.64 -5.35
N LYS A 106 -0.08 24.02 -5.77
CA LYS A 106 -0.46 24.20 -7.19
C LYS A 106 0.47 25.13 -7.97
N LYS A 107 1.04 26.13 -7.30
CA LYS A 107 1.91 27.13 -7.96
C LYS A 107 3.40 26.73 -7.98
N LEU A 108 3.77 25.63 -7.35
CA LEU A 108 5.14 25.16 -7.37
C LEU A 108 5.51 24.63 -8.76
N SER A 109 6.72 24.93 -9.20
CA SER A 109 7.23 24.52 -10.51
C SER A 109 7.85 23.11 -10.49
N CYS A 110 7.99 22.47 -9.32
CA CYS A 110 8.48 21.11 -9.19
C CYS A 110 7.49 20.08 -9.77
N LYS A 111 7.98 18.88 -10.05
CA LYS A 111 7.12 17.76 -10.45
C LYS A 111 6.31 17.25 -9.24
N ARG A 112 4.99 17.27 -9.35
CA ARG A 112 4.09 16.73 -8.33
C ARG A 112 3.47 15.44 -8.82
N VAL A 113 3.46 14.42 -7.96
CA VAL A 113 2.94 13.08 -8.23
C VAL A 113 2.01 12.70 -7.09
N VAL A 114 0.81 12.24 -7.40
CA VAL A 114 -0.10 11.74 -6.37
C VAL A 114 0.16 10.25 -6.13
N ILE A 115 0.19 9.84 -4.85
CA ILE A 115 0.20 8.43 -4.46
C ILE A 115 -1.23 8.05 -4.09
N VAL A 116 -1.82 7.11 -4.84
CA VAL A 116 -3.21 6.68 -4.67
C VAL A 116 -3.22 5.23 -4.18
N GLN A 117 -3.43 5.06 -2.91
CA GLN A 117 -3.60 3.74 -2.30
C GLN A 117 -5.07 3.33 -2.28
N ASN A 118 -5.98 4.31 -2.14
CA ASN A 118 -7.41 4.12 -2.26
C ASN A 118 -8.05 5.26 -3.07
N TYR A 119 -8.57 4.96 -4.25
CA TYR A 119 -9.22 5.95 -5.10
C TYR A 119 -10.41 6.65 -4.42
N ALA A 120 -11.11 5.97 -3.49
CA ALA A 120 -12.25 6.54 -2.78
C ALA A 120 -11.86 7.76 -1.93
N ASN A 121 -10.62 7.80 -1.41
CA ASN A 121 -10.10 8.95 -0.67
C ASN A 121 -10.02 10.21 -1.55
N ILE A 122 -9.73 10.05 -2.84
CA ILE A 122 -9.78 11.21 -3.77
C ILE A 122 -11.21 11.75 -3.85
N CYS A 123 -12.21 10.88 -3.94
CA CYS A 123 -13.62 11.29 -3.98
C CYS A 123 -14.05 11.96 -2.66
N GLU A 124 -13.49 11.51 -1.53
CA GLU A 124 -13.82 12.05 -0.21
C GLU A 124 -13.14 13.41 0.06
N PHE A 125 -11.84 13.53 -0.25
CA PHE A 125 -11.05 14.70 0.17
C PHE A 125 -10.91 15.77 -0.91
N MET A 126 -11.05 15.43 -2.22
CA MET A 126 -10.90 16.39 -3.30
C MET A 126 -12.13 17.28 -3.42
N PRO A 127 -12.00 18.64 -3.42
CA PRO A 127 -13.11 19.52 -3.65
C PRO A 127 -13.75 19.32 -5.04
N VAL A 128 -15.07 19.38 -5.13
CA VAL A 128 -15.84 19.16 -6.37
C VAL A 128 -15.38 20.07 -7.52
N SER A 129 -14.89 21.28 -7.20
CA SER A 129 -14.39 22.26 -8.18
C SER A 129 -12.98 21.97 -8.71
N GLN A 130 -12.32 20.93 -8.24
CA GLN A 130 -10.93 20.59 -8.59
C GLN A 130 -10.83 19.19 -9.18
N THR A 131 -9.85 19.02 -10.07
CA THR A 131 -9.41 17.71 -10.57
C THR A 131 -7.90 17.63 -10.47
N LEU A 132 -7.32 16.46 -10.56
CA LEU A 132 -5.84 16.30 -10.58
C LEU A 132 -5.24 17.16 -11.70
N ASN A 133 -5.85 17.16 -12.90
CA ASN A 133 -5.39 17.96 -14.02
C ASN A 133 -5.47 19.47 -13.75
N THR A 134 -6.56 19.97 -13.16
CA THR A 134 -6.67 21.40 -12.80
C THR A 134 -5.67 21.80 -11.72
N LEU A 135 -5.18 20.86 -10.93
CA LEU A 135 -4.10 21.06 -9.97
C LEU A 135 -2.71 20.93 -10.62
N GLY A 136 -2.61 20.54 -11.91
CA GLY A 136 -1.36 20.31 -12.62
C GLY A 136 -0.64 19.04 -12.16
N ILE A 137 -1.38 18.04 -11.70
CA ILE A 137 -0.87 16.71 -11.34
C ILE A 137 -1.26 15.77 -12.46
N ASN A 138 -0.26 15.31 -13.22
CA ASN A 138 -0.45 14.49 -14.41
C ASN A 138 0.06 13.05 -14.23
N ASP A 139 0.70 12.74 -13.10
CA ASP A 139 1.22 11.43 -12.78
C ASP A 139 0.67 10.94 -11.44
N ALA A 140 0.30 9.67 -11.41
CA ALA A 140 -0.17 8.98 -10.21
C ALA A 140 0.56 7.64 -10.04
N ILE A 141 0.94 7.33 -8.81
CA ILE A 141 1.39 6.01 -8.40
C ILE A 141 0.21 5.32 -7.75
N VAL A 142 -0.14 4.13 -8.21
CA VAL A 142 -1.28 3.35 -7.73
C VAL A 142 -0.83 1.98 -7.23
N THR A 143 -1.56 1.39 -6.29
CA THR A 143 -1.16 0.12 -5.66
C THR A 143 -1.54 -1.12 -6.46
N SER A 144 -2.45 -1.01 -7.43
CA SER A 144 -2.92 -2.14 -8.23
C SER A 144 -3.55 -1.69 -9.54
N LYS A 145 -3.77 -2.66 -10.45
CA LYS A 145 -4.53 -2.43 -11.67
C LYS A 145 -5.97 -1.99 -11.38
N PHE A 146 -6.61 -2.55 -10.36
CA PHE A 146 -7.93 -2.12 -9.91
C PHE A 146 -7.96 -0.63 -9.58
N GLN A 147 -6.98 -0.13 -8.80
CA GLN A 147 -6.88 1.30 -8.46
C GLN A 147 -6.59 2.15 -9.70
N GLU A 148 -5.76 1.66 -10.62
CA GLU A 148 -5.48 2.31 -11.90
C GLU A 148 -6.77 2.49 -12.72
N ASP A 149 -7.54 1.42 -12.91
CA ASP A 149 -8.76 1.44 -13.74
C ASP A 149 -9.82 2.37 -13.12
N LYS A 150 -9.95 2.36 -11.79
CA LYS A 150 -10.83 3.28 -11.08
C LYS A 150 -10.39 4.72 -11.24
N LEU A 151 -9.10 5.01 -11.03
CA LEU A 151 -8.57 6.37 -11.17
C LEU A 151 -8.73 6.91 -12.59
N LYS A 152 -8.42 6.11 -13.60
CA LYS A 152 -8.57 6.47 -15.01
C LYS A 152 -10.02 6.68 -15.43
N SER A 153 -10.98 6.04 -14.79
CA SER A 153 -12.40 6.29 -15.06
C SER A 153 -12.85 7.70 -14.67
N TYR A 154 -12.17 8.33 -13.70
CA TYR A 154 -12.41 9.72 -13.29
C TYR A 154 -11.45 10.71 -13.95
N PHE A 155 -10.23 10.31 -14.21
CA PHE A 155 -9.14 11.15 -14.75
C PHE A 155 -8.46 10.43 -15.92
N PRO A 156 -9.10 10.39 -17.12
CA PRO A 156 -8.61 9.59 -18.27
C PRO A 156 -7.20 9.98 -18.74
N ASP A 157 -6.84 11.27 -18.59
CA ASP A 157 -5.55 11.79 -19.08
C ASP A 157 -4.40 11.60 -18.09
N ILE A 158 -4.66 11.03 -16.90
CA ILE A 158 -3.59 10.83 -15.91
C ILE A 158 -2.69 9.67 -16.32
N THR A 159 -1.39 9.87 -16.22
CA THR A 159 -0.42 8.78 -16.39
C THR A 159 -0.29 8.04 -15.06
N THR A 160 -0.54 6.76 -15.08
CA THR A 160 -0.50 5.90 -13.91
C THR A 160 0.69 4.97 -13.93
N HIS A 161 1.25 4.70 -12.75
CA HIS A 161 2.33 3.75 -12.53
C HIS A 161 1.92 2.81 -11.40
N VAL A 162 1.86 1.51 -11.68
CA VAL A 162 1.51 0.52 -10.66
C VAL A 162 2.76 0.14 -9.88
N VAL A 163 2.67 0.26 -8.55
CA VAL A 163 3.66 -0.23 -7.59
C VAL A 163 2.91 -0.98 -6.51
N SER A 164 3.00 -2.30 -6.53
CA SER A 164 2.22 -3.15 -5.63
C SER A 164 2.82 -3.15 -4.20
N PRO A 165 1.99 -3.17 -3.15
CA PRO A 165 2.48 -3.43 -1.81
C PRO A 165 3.13 -4.81 -1.72
N SER A 166 4.14 -4.94 -0.87
CA SER A 166 4.79 -6.22 -0.59
C SER A 166 4.42 -6.78 0.77
N VAL A 167 4.65 -8.07 0.92
CA VAL A 167 4.56 -8.77 2.20
C VAL A 167 5.95 -9.17 2.67
N LYS A 168 6.28 -8.80 3.90
CA LYS A 168 7.60 -9.08 4.51
C LYS A 168 7.93 -10.57 4.54
N LYS A 169 9.21 -10.90 4.45
CA LYS A 169 9.72 -12.28 4.47
C LYS A 169 9.34 -13.07 5.72
N MET A 170 9.03 -12.38 6.84
CA MET A 170 8.58 -13.06 8.06
C MET A 170 7.21 -13.74 7.90
N PHE A 171 6.35 -13.26 7.00
CA PHE A 171 5.09 -13.90 6.63
C PHE A 171 5.38 -14.97 5.58
N ARG A 172 5.60 -16.18 6.04
CA ARG A 172 5.86 -17.36 5.19
C ARG A 172 5.26 -18.59 5.81
N ASN A 173 4.86 -19.54 4.98
CA ASN A 173 4.51 -20.86 5.47
C ASN A 173 5.75 -21.55 6.04
N ASN A 174 5.65 -22.05 7.25
CA ASN A 174 6.72 -22.81 7.90
C ASN A 174 6.26 -24.26 8.01
N ASN A 175 6.50 -25.04 6.95
CA ASN A 175 6.05 -26.43 6.86
C ASN A 175 6.66 -27.33 7.96
N ASP A 176 7.70 -26.85 8.65
CA ASP A 176 8.39 -27.59 9.73
C ASP A 176 7.66 -27.51 11.09
N THR A 177 6.67 -26.61 11.23
CA THR A 177 5.93 -26.45 12.48
C THR A 177 4.49 -26.93 12.32
N PRO A 178 4.06 -27.98 13.05
CA PRO A 178 2.67 -28.44 13.01
C PRO A 178 1.72 -27.33 13.45
N ARG A 179 0.68 -27.09 12.66
CA ARG A 179 -0.35 -26.12 13.03
C ARG A 179 -1.20 -26.66 14.16
N LYS A 180 -1.64 -25.75 15.03
CA LYS A 180 -2.56 -26.02 16.12
C LYS A 180 -3.98 -25.65 15.72
N MET A 181 -4.99 -26.34 16.29
CA MET A 181 -6.38 -25.95 16.13
C MET A 181 -6.64 -24.67 16.93
N ILE A 182 -6.13 -23.60 16.42
CA ILE A 182 -6.37 -22.22 16.84
C ILE A 182 -7.02 -21.50 15.65
N ILE A 183 -7.98 -20.65 15.94
CA ILE A 183 -8.64 -19.78 14.96
C ILE A 183 -8.24 -18.34 15.25
N ASN A 184 -7.43 -17.76 14.36
CA ASN A 184 -7.11 -16.33 14.43
C ASN A 184 -8.28 -15.50 13.89
N ILE A 185 -8.48 -14.33 14.47
CA ILE A 185 -9.42 -13.31 13.96
C ILE A 185 -8.63 -12.06 13.66
N MET A 186 -8.74 -11.61 12.42
CA MET A 186 -8.18 -10.35 11.92
C MET A 186 -9.35 -9.44 11.54
N SER A 187 -9.64 -8.47 12.39
CA SER A 187 -10.72 -7.49 12.21
C SER A 187 -10.27 -6.12 12.72
N ARG A 188 -10.86 -5.05 12.19
CA ARG A 188 -10.65 -3.69 12.71
C ARG A 188 -11.48 -3.46 13.98
N GLU A 189 -12.67 -4.08 14.06
CA GLU A 189 -13.63 -3.83 15.12
C GLU A 189 -13.65 -4.97 16.16
N GLN A 190 -13.65 -4.62 17.43
CA GLN A 190 -13.76 -5.61 18.51
C GLN A 190 -15.12 -6.33 18.52
N SER A 191 -16.15 -5.65 18.07
CA SER A 191 -17.51 -6.21 17.96
C SER A 191 -17.55 -7.45 17.08
N ASP A 192 -16.72 -7.51 16.00
CA ASP A 192 -16.70 -8.63 15.08
C ASP A 192 -16.22 -9.91 15.76
N ALA A 193 -15.15 -9.85 16.54
CA ALA A 193 -14.68 -11.02 17.29
C ALA A 193 -15.77 -11.57 18.23
N ASN A 194 -16.53 -10.69 18.89
CA ASN A 194 -17.65 -11.11 19.73
C ASN A 194 -18.79 -11.75 18.93
N ARG A 195 -19.10 -11.21 17.73
CA ARG A 195 -20.13 -11.76 16.84
C ARG A 195 -19.75 -13.12 16.26
N ILE A 196 -18.48 -13.42 16.16
CA ILE A 196 -17.97 -14.72 15.69
C ILE A 196 -17.93 -15.74 16.84
N VAL A 197 -17.21 -15.41 17.91
CA VAL A 197 -16.85 -16.36 18.97
C VAL A 197 -18.06 -16.80 19.80
N LYS A 198 -18.88 -15.84 20.23
CA LYS A 198 -20.01 -16.15 21.10
C LYS A 198 -21.06 -17.03 20.41
N PRO A 199 -21.59 -16.67 19.23
CA PRO A 199 -22.54 -17.51 18.52
C PRO A 199 -21.96 -18.88 18.14
N PHE A 200 -20.69 -18.96 17.77
CA PHE A 200 -20.04 -20.24 17.48
C PHE A 200 -20.11 -21.19 18.68
N TYR A 201 -19.73 -20.76 19.88
CA TYR A 201 -19.77 -21.61 21.06
C TYR A 201 -21.20 -21.92 21.55
N TRP A 202 -22.17 -21.01 21.32
CA TRP A 202 -23.56 -21.24 21.68
C TRP A 202 -24.20 -22.32 20.81
N THR A 203 -23.90 -22.30 19.52
CA THR A 203 -24.47 -23.23 18.54
C THR A 203 -23.68 -24.51 18.39
N ASN A 204 -22.42 -24.53 18.81
CA ASN A 204 -21.50 -25.66 18.64
C ASN A 204 -20.76 -26.00 19.94
N PRO A 205 -21.47 -26.46 21.00
CA PRO A 205 -20.85 -26.69 22.32
C PRO A 205 -19.76 -27.78 22.33
N ALA A 206 -19.74 -28.69 21.35
CA ALA A 206 -18.70 -29.71 21.18
C ALA A 206 -17.33 -29.11 20.82
N TYR A 207 -17.29 -27.88 20.30
CA TYR A 207 -16.07 -27.21 19.90
C TYR A 207 -15.54 -26.20 20.93
N ARG A 208 -16.00 -26.21 22.17
CA ARG A 208 -15.54 -25.30 23.25
C ARG A 208 -14.05 -25.43 23.58
N TRP A 209 -13.41 -26.47 23.12
CA TRP A 209 -11.97 -26.69 23.27
C TRP A 209 -11.12 -25.91 22.25
N ILE A 210 -11.71 -25.35 21.18
CA ILE A 210 -11.03 -24.55 20.18
C ILE A 210 -10.71 -23.17 20.78
N THR A 211 -9.48 -22.70 20.57
CA THR A 211 -9.06 -21.37 21.01
C THR A 211 -9.22 -20.37 19.87
N PHE A 212 -9.87 -19.26 20.14
CA PHE A 212 -9.86 -18.09 19.27
C PHE A 212 -8.81 -17.08 19.75
N ARG A 213 -8.10 -16.44 18.80
CA ARG A 213 -7.09 -15.42 19.07
C ARG A 213 -7.39 -14.19 18.25
N ASP A 214 -7.61 -13.05 18.90
CA ASP A 214 -7.78 -11.75 18.27
C ASP A 214 -6.40 -11.13 17.98
N LEU A 215 -6.13 -10.78 16.72
CA LEU A 215 -4.85 -10.24 16.27
C LEU A 215 -4.85 -8.70 16.12
N ARG A 216 -5.79 -8.00 16.72
CA ARG A 216 -5.79 -6.53 16.68
C ARG A 216 -4.68 -5.95 17.55
N GLY A 217 -4.00 -4.92 17.01
CA GLY A 217 -3.01 -4.16 17.77
C GLY A 217 -1.75 -4.93 18.15
N VAL A 218 -1.52 -6.12 17.58
CA VAL A 218 -0.27 -6.87 17.77
C VAL A 218 0.81 -6.38 16.81
N SER A 219 2.09 -6.56 17.18
CA SER A 219 3.19 -6.27 16.26
C SER A 219 3.20 -7.23 15.07
N LYS A 220 3.90 -6.86 13.99
CA LYS A 220 4.03 -7.70 12.79
C LYS A 220 4.69 -9.05 13.09
N GLU A 221 5.65 -9.10 14.01
CA GLU A 221 6.33 -10.31 14.45
C GLU A 221 5.36 -11.27 15.14
N VAL A 222 4.57 -10.76 16.09
CA VAL A 222 3.56 -11.54 16.82
C VAL A 222 2.46 -12.00 15.85
N MET A 223 2.04 -11.15 14.91
CA MET A 223 1.08 -11.52 13.89
C MET A 223 1.59 -12.65 13.01
N ALA A 224 2.83 -12.55 12.51
CA ALA A 224 3.43 -13.57 11.65
C ALA A 224 3.55 -14.91 12.37
N GLU A 225 3.94 -14.92 13.66
CA GLU A 225 4.00 -16.13 14.47
C GLU A 225 2.60 -16.74 14.67
N ALA A 226 1.63 -15.93 15.03
CA ALA A 226 0.25 -16.37 15.22
C ALA A 226 -0.37 -16.96 13.95
N LEU A 227 -0.12 -16.34 12.78
CA LEU A 227 -0.60 -16.82 11.48
C LEU A 227 0.05 -18.14 11.06
N ARG A 228 1.34 -18.37 11.40
CA ARG A 228 2.01 -19.64 11.13
C ARG A 228 1.52 -20.76 12.04
N GLU A 229 1.18 -20.45 13.30
CA GLU A 229 0.77 -21.42 14.29
C GLU A 229 -0.66 -21.92 14.10
N ALA A 230 -1.58 -21.05 13.67
CA ALA A 230 -3.00 -21.34 13.60
C ALA A 230 -3.40 -22.18 12.39
N ALA A 231 -4.35 -23.09 12.58
CA ALA A 231 -4.97 -23.86 11.51
C ALA A 231 -5.85 -23.00 10.61
N ILE A 232 -6.60 -22.08 11.21
CA ILE A 232 -7.62 -21.27 10.54
C ILE A 232 -7.37 -19.80 10.87
N THR A 233 -7.58 -18.94 9.87
CA THR A 233 -7.60 -17.49 10.04
C THR A 233 -8.88 -16.93 9.45
N ILE A 234 -9.60 -16.13 10.23
CA ILE A 234 -10.78 -15.38 9.80
C ILE A 234 -10.34 -13.94 9.56
N TRP A 235 -10.61 -13.43 8.38
CA TRP A 235 -10.32 -12.05 8.01
C TRP A 235 -11.63 -11.28 7.75
N VAL A 236 -11.81 -10.18 8.49
CA VAL A 236 -13.00 -9.33 8.40
C VAL A 236 -12.56 -7.88 8.23
N ASP A 237 -12.25 -7.49 7.02
CA ASP A 237 -11.90 -6.12 6.65
C ASP A 237 -12.45 -5.79 5.26
N ASP A 238 -13.76 -5.52 5.20
CA ASP A 238 -14.46 -5.19 3.95
C ASP A 238 -14.06 -3.84 3.34
N LYS A 239 -13.44 -2.96 4.14
CA LYS A 239 -12.99 -1.63 3.71
C LYS A 239 -11.51 -1.54 3.39
N THR A 240 -10.88 -2.68 3.15
CA THR A 240 -9.45 -2.70 2.84
C THR A 240 -9.15 -2.07 1.49
N ASP A 241 -7.97 -1.43 1.38
CA ASP A 241 -7.52 -0.83 0.13
C ASP A 241 -6.91 -1.88 -0.79
N PHE A 242 -5.92 -2.64 -0.31
CA PHE A 242 -5.22 -3.68 -1.08
C PHE A 242 -5.40 -5.08 -0.49
N GLY A 243 -5.75 -5.18 0.77
CA GLY A 243 -5.84 -6.46 1.47
C GLY A 243 -4.48 -7.02 1.91
N THR A 244 -3.51 -6.16 2.23
CA THR A 244 -2.17 -6.59 2.62
C THR A 244 -2.19 -7.58 3.78
N SER A 245 -3.03 -7.36 4.80
CA SER A 245 -3.14 -8.27 5.94
C SER A 245 -3.74 -9.64 5.57
N LEU A 246 -4.67 -9.67 4.62
CA LEU A 246 -5.18 -10.93 4.06
C LEU A 246 -4.08 -11.67 3.30
N LEU A 247 -3.29 -10.94 2.50
CA LEU A 247 -2.16 -11.49 1.76
C LEU A 247 -1.05 -12.03 2.69
N GLU A 248 -0.82 -11.36 3.83
CA GLU A 248 0.06 -11.84 4.91
C GLU A 248 -0.41 -13.20 5.45
N ALA A 249 -1.73 -13.36 5.65
CA ALA A 249 -2.33 -14.63 6.08
C ALA A 249 -2.21 -15.71 4.99
N VAL A 250 -2.46 -15.38 3.72
CA VAL A 250 -2.26 -16.28 2.57
C VAL A 250 -0.83 -16.81 2.53
N LYS A 251 0.16 -15.93 2.67
CA LYS A 251 1.57 -16.31 2.68
C LYS A 251 1.95 -17.21 3.85
N CYS A 252 1.28 -17.11 4.98
CA CYS A 252 1.50 -18.00 6.11
C CYS A 252 0.88 -19.39 5.93
N GLY A 253 -0.03 -19.60 4.96
CA GLY A 253 -0.54 -20.91 4.58
C GLY A 253 -1.59 -21.50 5.52
N SER A 254 -2.30 -20.72 6.35
CA SER A 254 -3.48 -21.19 7.10
C SER A 254 -4.69 -21.35 6.17
N ILE A 255 -5.73 -22.07 6.60
CA ILE A 255 -7.04 -22.00 5.94
C ILE A 255 -7.63 -20.65 6.26
N ILE A 256 -8.04 -19.91 5.23
CA ILE A 256 -8.53 -18.56 5.39
C ILE A 256 -10.00 -18.49 5.05
N LEU A 257 -10.81 -17.97 5.98
CA LEU A 257 -12.15 -17.50 5.70
C LEU A 257 -12.10 -15.97 5.66
N ALA A 258 -12.48 -15.37 4.55
CA ALA A 258 -12.45 -13.92 4.41
C ALA A 258 -13.80 -13.36 3.98
N LYS A 259 -14.17 -12.22 4.57
CA LYS A 259 -15.30 -11.44 4.10
C LYS A 259 -14.95 -10.86 2.73
N VAL A 260 -15.89 -10.96 1.78
CA VAL A 260 -15.72 -10.32 0.48
C VAL A 260 -15.59 -8.81 0.68
N PRO A 261 -14.48 -8.18 0.28
CA PRO A 261 -14.29 -6.74 0.47
C PRO A 261 -15.06 -5.93 -0.58
N ASP A 262 -15.35 -4.67 -0.25
CA ASP A 262 -15.97 -3.72 -1.19
C ASP A 262 -15.06 -3.47 -2.41
N ASN A 263 -13.75 -3.49 -2.22
CA ASN A 263 -12.73 -3.29 -3.26
C ASN A 263 -12.01 -4.61 -3.56
N ILE A 264 -12.56 -5.41 -4.47
CA ILE A 264 -11.96 -6.69 -4.87
C ILE A 264 -10.75 -6.42 -5.77
N GLN A 265 -9.56 -6.69 -5.26
CA GLN A 265 -8.30 -6.52 -5.98
C GLN A 265 -8.05 -7.64 -6.99
N ASP A 266 -7.19 -7.38 -7.99
CA ASP A 266 -6.91 -8.35 -9.06
C ASP A 266 -6.36 -9.67 -8.52
N TRP A 267 -5.51 -9.64 -7.49
CA TRP A 267 -4.94 -10.83 -6.87
C TRP A 267 -5.97 -11.70 -6.10
N MET A 268 -7.13 -11.11 -5.76
CA MET A 268 -8.26 -11.82 -5.13
C MET A 268 -9.12 -12.56 -6.15
N LYS A 269 -8.79 -12.45 -7.43
CA LYS A 269 -9.55 -13.04 -8.55
C LYS A 269 -8.77 -14.14 -9.24
N ASN A 270 -9.54 -15.05 -9.84
CA ASN A 270 -9.08 -16.00 -10.83
C ASN A 270 -10.02 -15.88 -12.03
N GLY A 271 -9.64 -15.05 -13.02
CA GLY A 271 -10.54 -14.61 -14.07
C GLY A 271 -11.64 -13.68 -13.54
N GLU A 272 -12.90 -14.03 -13.74
CA GLU A 272 -14.05 -13.25 -13.24
C GLU A 272 -14.48 -13.66 -11.81
N GLU A 273 -14.04 -14.80 -11.32
CA GLU A 273 -14.40 -15.34 -10.01
C GLU A 273 -13.39 -14.96 -8.93
N LEU A 274 -13.80 -15.05 -7.66
CA LEU A 274 -12.89 -14.92 -6.53
C LEU A 274 -11.95 -16.14 -6.45
N THR A 275 -10.69 -15.90 -6.06
CA THR A 275 -9.70 -16.97 -5.94
C THR A 275 -10.08 -18.01 -4.88
N ASN A 276 -9.84 -19.27 -5.18
CA ASN A 276 -10.03 -20.38 -4.24
C ASN A 276 -8.91 -20.51 -3.19
N ALA A 277 -7.93 -19.59 -3.20
CA ALA A 277 -6.93 -19.49 -2.12
C ALA A 277 -7.56 -19.16 -0.74
N VAL A 278 -8.79 -18.65 -0.77
CA VAL A 278 -9.56 -18.15 0.36
C VAL A 278 -10.99 -18.68 0.28
N LEU A 279 -11.57 -19.05 1.40
CA LEU A 279 -12.99 -19.38 1.53
C LEU A 279 -13.75 -18.09 1.81
N TRP A 280 -14.47 -17.59 0.82
CA TRP A 280 -15.16 -16.30 0.89
C TRP A 280 -16.54 -16.42 1.55
N PHE A 281 -16.91 -15.42 2.35
CA PHE A 281 -18.25 -15.26 2.90
C PHE A 281 -18.71 -13.79 2.77
N ASN A 282 -20.03 -13.56 2.74
CA ASN A 282 -20.59 -12.22 2.60
C ASN A 282 -20.97 -11.59 3.94
N ASP A 283 -21.50 -12.38 4.87
CA ASP A 283 -21.93 -11.89 6.16
C ASP A 283 -21.23 -12.63 7.32
N ILE A 284 -20.73 -11.85 8.28
CA ILE A 284 -20.07 -12.36 9.48
C ILE A 284 -20.97 -13.34 10.28
N ASP A 285 -22.29 -13.17 10.20
CA ASP A 285 -23.26 -14.01 10.88
C ASP A 285 -23.43 -15.41 10.24
N GLU A 286 -22.81 -15.64 9.06
CA GLU A 286 -22.69 -16.97 8.44
C GLU A 286 -21.62 -17.84 9.12
N LEU A 287 -20.59 -17.21 9.70
CA LEU A 287 -19.42 -17.91 10.24
C LEU A 287 -19.74 -18.98 11.30
N PRO A 288 -20.67 -18.76 12.26
CA PRO A 288 -21.00 -19.80 13.23
C PRO A 288 -21.52 -21.12 12.61
N LYS A 289 -22.06 -21.04 11.38
CA LYS A 289 -22.54 -22.21 10.62
C LYS A 289 -21.44 -22.78 9.70
N LEU A 290 -20.57 -21.94 9.14
CA LEU A 290 -19.48 -22.35 8.23
C LEU A 290 -18.30 -22.98 8.97
N LEU A 291 -17.90 -22.41 10.12
CA LEU A 291 -16.72 -22.82 10.87
C LEU A 291 -16.71 -24.31 11.26
N PRO A 292 -17.82 -24.94 11.70
CA PRO A 292 -17.80 -26.35 12.03
C PRO A 292 -17.35 -27.27 10.91
N SER A 293 -17.77 -26.99 9.67
CA SER A 293 -17.38 -27.77 8.48
C SER A 293 -15.90 -27.56 8.15
N VAL A 294 -15.39 -26.34 8.25
CA VAL A 294 -13.96 -26.04 8.03
C VAL A 294 -13.08 -26.66 9.10
N VAL A 295 -13.48 -26.61 10.36
CA VAL A 295 -12.81 -27.30 11.47
C VAL A 295 -12.77 -28.81 11.23
N HIS A 296 -13.91 -29.39 10.84
CA HIS A 296 -13.99 -30.81 10.50
C HIS A 296 -13.04 -31.18 9.36
N SER A 297 -13.06 -30.41 8.27
CA SER A 297 -12.18 -30.66 7.12
C SER A 297 -10.70 -30.61 7.49
N TRP A 298 -10.32 -29.68 8.37
CA TRP A 298 -8.93 -29.62 8.86
C TRP A 298 -8.57 -30.84 9.73
N LEU A 299 -9.47 -31.24 10.66
CA LEU A 299 -9.24 -32.36 11.57
C LEU A 299 -9.17 -33.72 10.83
N THR A 300 -9.83 -33.83 9.68
CA THR A 300 -9.89 -35.05 8.87
C THR A 300 -8.96 -35.02 7.65
N ASP A 301 -8.10 -33.99 7.56
CA ASP A 301 -7.20 -33.79 6.41
C ASP A 301 -7.94 -33.79 5.05
N SER A 302 -9.14 -33.24 5.04
CA SER A 302 -10.03 -33.17 3.87
C SER A 302 -10.22 -31.76 3.29
N VAL A 303 -9.32 -30.84 3.63
CA VAL A 303 -9.30 -29.50 3.05
C VAL A 303 -9.04 -29.60 1.55
N PRO A 304 -9.81 -28.91 0.70
CA PRO A 304 -9.60 -28.95 -0.74
C PRO A 304 -8.17 -28.53 -1.11
N ASN A 305 -7.45 -29.37 -1.84
CA ASN A 305 -6.07 -29.12 -2.27
C ASN A 305 -5.91 -27.81 -3.06
N ASP A 306 -6.98 -27.36 -3.71
CA ASP A 306 -6.97 -26.13 -4.51
C ASP A 306 -6.75 -24.88 -3.63
N VAL A 307 -7.15 -24.89 -2.35
CA VAL A 307 -6.88 -23.80 -1.41
C VAL A 307 -5.37 -23.54 -1.33
N TYR A 308 -4.61 -24.57 -1.01
CA TYR A 308 -3.15 -24.45 -0.84
C TYR A 308 -2.42 -24.19 -2.15
N LYS A 309 -2.82 -24.85 -3.25
CA LYS A 309 -2.25 -24.60 -4.59
C LYS A 309 -2.44 -23.15 -5.03
N ASN A 310 -3.62 -22.57 -4.81
CA ASN A 310 -3.85 -21.17 -5.18
C ASN A 310 -3.07 -20.20 -4.25
N GLN A 311 -2.88 -20.55 -2.98
CA GLN A 311 -2.00 -19.78 -2.08
C GLN A 311 -0.54 -19.80 -2.58
N GLU A 312 -0.05 -20.95 -3.05
CA GLU A 312 1.29 -21.07 -3.63
C GLU A 312 1.47 -20.23 -4.92
N ILE A 313 0.42 -20.07 -5.72
CA ILE A 313 0.45 -19.20 -6.92
C ILE A 313 0.54 -17.72 -6.52
N ILE A 314 -0.20 -17.30 -5.51
CA ILE A 314 -0.26 -15.88 -5.07
C ILE A 314 1.00 -15.48 -4.30
N THR A 315 1.53 -16.38 -3.49
CA THR A 315 2.64 -16.10 -2.56
C THR A 315 3.87 -15.45 -3.20
N PRO A 316 4.38 -15.86 -4.39
CA PRO A 316 5.57 -15.26 -4.99
C PRO A 316 5.34 -13.90 -5.63
N LEU A 317 4.09 -13.47 -5.84
CA LEU A 317 3.77 -12.25 -6.59
C LEU A 317 4.05 -10.95 -5.83
N PHE A 318 4.05 -10.99 -4.48
CA PHE A 318 4.13 -9.80 -3.65
C PHE A 318 5.30 -9.88 -2.67
N THR A 319 6.52 -9.93 -3.21
CA THR A 319 7.74 -9.93 -2.40
C THR A 319 8.34 -8.54 -2.29
N GLU A 320 9.14 -8.31 -1.24
CA GLU A 320 9.87 -7.05 -1.05
C GLU A 320 10.81 -6.75 -2.25
N GLU A 321 11.35 -7.80 -2.90
CA GLU A 321 12.21 -7.67 -4.08
C GLU A 321 11.42 -7.19 -5.31
N ILE A 322 10.23 -7.76 -5.55
CA ILE A 322 9.36 -7.33 -6.64
C ILE A 322 8.96 -5.87 -6.44
N GLN A 323 8.47 -5.50 -5.26
CA GLN A 323 8.11 -4.13 -4.95
C GLN A 323 9.29 -3.18 -5.13
N LYS A 324 10.50 -3.57 -4.68
CA LYS A 324 11.72 -2.77 -4.85
C LYS A 324 12.01 -2.52 -6.33
N ASN A 325 11.85 -3.53 -7.19
CA ASN A 325 12.04 -3.38 -8.63
C ASN A 325 10.97 -2.49 -9.26
N GLU A 326 9.70 -2.63 -8.87
CA GLU A 326 8.60 -1.77 -9.31
C GLU A 326 8.82 -0.31 -8.88
N ILE A 327 9.32 -0.05 -7.66
CA ILE A 327 9.69 1.28 -7.20
C ILE A 327 10.79 1.88 -8.09
N ILE A 328 11.86 1.14 -8.35
CA ILE A 328 12.96 1.61 -9.21
C ILE A 328 12.45 1.92 -10.61
N GLU A 329 11.66 1.03 -11.21
CA GLU A 329 11.07 1.23 -12.53
C GLU A 329 10.18 2.47 -12.57
N CYS A 330 9.27 2.60 -11.60
CA CYS A 330 8.33 3.71 -11.53
C CYS A 330 9.05 5.05 -11.33
N TYR A 331 9.85 5.16 -10.28
CA TYR A 331 10.41 6.46 -9.87
C TYR A 331 11.60 6.87 -10.74
N GLU A 332 12.58 5.98 -10.94
CA GLU A 332 13.79 6.34 -11.72
C GLU A 332 13.52 6.37 -13.21
N LYS A 333 12.95 5.31 -13.78
CA LYS A 333 12.84 5.19 -15.24
C LYS A 333 11.63 5.94 -15.81
N ASN A 334 10.53 5.98 -15.11
CA ASN A 334 9.33 6.61 -15.64
C ASN A 334 9.19 8.07 -15.19
N ILE A 335 9.14 8.34 -13.88
CA ILE A 335 8.83 9.68 -13.37
C ILE A 335 10.00 10.66 -13.61
N ILE A 336 11.24 10.28 -13.25
CA ILE A 336 12.40 11.15 -13.40
C ILE A 336 12.73 11.37 -14.89
N ASN A 337 12.73 10.32 -15.71
CA ASN A 337 12.98 10.43 -17.14
C ASN A 337 11.92 11.27 -17.86
N ARG A 338 10.63 11.13 -17.45
CA ARG A 338 9.59 11.98 -17.99
C ARG A 338 9.84 13.45 -17.67
N ARG A 339 10.25 13.77 -16.44
CA ARG A 339 10.61 15.14 -16.06
C ARG A 339 11.79 15.67 -16.88
N LEU A 340 12.80 14.84 -17.11
CA LEU A 340 13.94 15.18 -17.95
C LEU A 340 13.50 15.48 -19.40
N ASN A 341 12.59 14.68 -19.94
CA ASN A 341 12.03 14.89 -21.28
C ASN A 341 11.22 16.20 -21.35
N ASP A 342 10.38 16.50 -20.34
CA ASP A 342 9.65 17.78 -20.27
C ASP A 342 10.61 18.98 -20.40
N PHE A 343 11.75 18.96 -19.68
CA PHE A 343 12.74 20.02 -19.79
C PHE A 343 13.47 20.05 -21.14
N ASN A 344 13.76 18.90 -21.75
CA ASN A 344 14.37 18.81 -23.06
C ASN A 344 13.45 19.38 -24.16
N GLU A 345 12.15 19.12 -24.09
CA GLU A 345 11.17 19.69 -25.02
C GLU A 345 11.14 21.23 -24.91
N VAL A 346 11.06 21.76 -23.68
CA VAL A 346 11.12 23.22 -23.45
C VAL A 346 12.44 23.82 -23.95
N ARG A 347 13.57 23.13 -23.79
CA ARG A 347 14.87 23.55 -24.31
C ARG A 347 14.82 23.71 -25.83
N ILE A 348 14.32 22.70 -26.54
CA ILE A 348 14.19 22.69 -28.00
C ILE A 348 13.28 23.83 -28.47
N GLU A 349 12.14 24.04 -27.84
CA GLU A 349 11.23 25.14 -28.17
C GLU A 349 11.91 26.51 -28.03
N ILE A 350 12.67 26.74 -26.98
CA ILE A 350 13.41 27.99 -26.77
C ILE A 350 14.46 28.17 -27.85
N GLN A 351 15.22 27.12 -28.19
CA GLN A 351 16.24 27.17 -29.23
C GLN A 351 15.64 27.53 -30.60
N ASN A 352 14.55 26.85 -30.98
CA ASN A 352 13.84 27.11 -32.23
C ASN A 352 13.28 28.56 -32.33
N LYS A 353 12.86 29.14 -31.18
CA LYS A 353 12.45 30.57 -31.16
C LYS A 353 13.61 31.51 -31.38
N LEU A 354 14.74 31.26 -30.72
CA LEU A 354 15.96 32.09 -30.87
C LEU A 354 16.54 32.03 -32.29
N GLU A 355 16.42 30.88 -32.97
CA GLU A 355 16.86 30.72 -34.37
C GLU A 355 15.94 31.45 -35.36
N LYS A 356 14.67 31.64 -35.03
CA LYS A 356 13.72 32.40 -35.89
C LYS A 356 13.80 33.92 -35.69
N GLU A 357 14.36 34.40 -34.61
CA GLU A 357 14.55 35.80 -34.28
C GLU A 357 15.88 36.36 -34.77
N ASN A 358 16.81 35.48 -35.17
CA ASN A 358 18.08 35.81 -35.82
C ASN A 358 17.99 35.67 -37.35
#